data_708fa181b3370388ce871f35935af149
#
_entry.id   708fa181b3370388ce871f35935af149
#
_cell.length_a   1.000
_cell.length_b   1.000
_cell.length_c   1.000
_cell.angle_alpha   90.00
_cell.angle_beta   90.00
_cell.angle_gamma   90.00
#
_symmetry.space_group_name_H-M   'P 1'
#
loop_
_entity.id
_entity.type
_entity.pdbx_description
1 polymer ?
#
loop_
_entity_poly.entity_id
_entity_poly.type
_entity_poly.pdbx_seq_one_letter_code
_entity_poly.pdbx_strand_id
1 'polypeptide(L)'
;AVFSLLEGLVSFLVIFLIQRSKTSLVRLNDNGYEGLVIAIDSGVPEDGKLIEKIKDMVTTASTYLFEATEKRFFFKNVSILIPENWKENPQYRRPKHETYKHADVRVAAPALPGRDKPYTRQFTECGEKGEYTHFTPDFILGREHNEYGPSGKVFVHEWAHLRWGVFDEYNEEKPYYFSKSKKLKCSTGITGRNRVYRCQGDNCLNRSCRINSTTKLYEKNCQFLPDKIQTEKASIMXMQSIDSVSMPMLKIL
;
A
#
# COMPACT_ATOMS: atom_id res chain seq x y z
N ALA A 1 39.21 -4.28 37.62
CA ALA A 1 37.97 -5.03 37.31
C ALA A 1 36.77 -4.13 36.93
N VAL A 2 36.87 -2.81 37.06
CA VAL A 2 35.76 -1.90 36.76
C VAL A 2 35.79 -1.37 35.31
N PHE A 3 36.95 -1.43 34.65
CA PHE A 3 37.08 -0.93 33.27
C PHE A 3 36.47 -1.87 32.18
N SER A 4 36.35 -3.13 32.44
CA SER A 4 35.87 -4.12 31.45
C SER A 4 34.36 -4.04 31.21
N LEU A 5 33.57 -3.59 32.18
CA LEU A 5 32.12 -3.50 32.08
C LEU A 5 31.64 -2.28 31.26
N LEU A 6 32.41 -1.19 31.29
CA LEU A 6 32.04 0.01 30.53
C LEU A 6 32.29 -0.14 29.01
N GLU A 7 33.38 -0.81 28.63
CA GLU A 7 33.67 -1.06 27.22
C GLU A 7 32.64 -2.00 26.57
N GLY A 8 32.18 -3.00 27.33
CA GLY A 8 31.13 -3.91 26.86
C GLY A 8 29.80 -3.20 26.61
N LEU A 9 29.42 -2.28 27.49
CA LEU A 9 28.17 -1.51 27.35
C LEU A 9 28.22 -0.53 26.18
N VAL A 10 29.33 0.13 25.95
CA VAL A 10 29.50 1.06 24.82
C VAL A 10 29.47 0.29 23.50
N SER A 11 30.13 -0.87 23.44
CA SER A 11 30.07 -1.72 22.23
C SER A 11 28.65 -2.23 21.93
N PHE A 12 27.88 -2.62 22.95
CA PHE A 12 26.49 -3.04 22.77
C PHE A 12 25.60 -1.87 22.32
N LEU A 13 25.81 -0.68 22.84
CA LEU A 13 25.05 0.49 22.44
C LEU A 13 25.36 0.90 20.99
N VAL A 14 26.62 0.84 20.58
CA VAL A 14 27.03 1.14 19.22
C VAL A 14 26.46 0.09 18.23
N ILE A 15 26.45 -1.18 18.61
CA ILE A 15 25.86 -2.24 17.77
C ILE A 15 24.35 -2.03 17.62
N PHE A 16 23.65 -1.62 18.70
CA PHE A 16 22.20 -1.34 18.62
C PHE A 16 21.88 -0.09 17.77
N LEU A 17 22.76 0.90 17.76
CA LEU A 17 22.58 2.11 16.94
C LEU A 17 22.88 1.86 15.45
N ILE A 18 23.78 0.94 15.13
CA ILE A 18 24.14 0.62 13.74
C ILE A 18 23.05 -0.22 13.04
N GLN A 19 22.20 -0.91 13.81
CA GLN A 19 21.19 -1.81 13.24
C GLN A 19 19.93 -1.10 12.70
N ARG A 20 19.82 0.23 12.81
CA ARG A 20 18.62 0.99 12.38
C ARG A 20 18.78 1.85 11.13
N SER A 21 19.85 1.71 10.39
CA SER A 21 20.00 2.52 9.17
C SER A 21 19.58 1.73 7.92
N LYS A 22 18.28 1.59 7.72
CA LYS A 22 17.73 1.37 6.39
C LYS A 22 17.75 2.73 5.68
N THR A 23 18.79 3.01 4.96
CA THR A 23 18.83 4.21 4.11
C THR A 23 18.09 3.90 2.82
N SER A 24 16.80 4.21 2.79
CA SER A 24 16.09 4.33 1.53
C SER A 24 16.82 5.38 0.68
N LEU A 25 17.03 5.08 -0.58
CA LEU A 25 17.65 5.99 -1.54
C LEU A 25 16.67 7.10 -1.99
N VAL A 26 15.43 7.01 -1.56
CA VAL A 26 14.37 7.94 -1.96
C VAL A 26 14.62 9.32 -1.37
N ARG A 27 14.69 10.29 -2.24
CA ARG A 27 14.81 11.72 -1.89
C ARG A 27 13.82 12.55 -2.69
N LEU A 28 13.44 13.69 -2.15
CA LEU A 28 12.58 14.66 -2.84
C LEU A 28 13.47 15.75 -3.44
N ASN A 29 13.35 15.94 -4.74
CA ASN A 29 14.13 16.92 -5.49
C ASN A 29 13.23 17.59 -6.53
N ASP A 30 13.05 18.91 -6.41
CA ASP A 30 12.13 19.69 -7.27
C ASP A 30 10.74 19.06 -7.34
N ASN A 31 10.18 18.74 -6.19
CA ASN A 31 8.86 18.10 -6.04
C ASN A 31 8.77 16.68 -6.64
N GLY A 32 9.84 16.15 -7.19
CA GLY A 32 9.89 14.78 -7.73
C GLY A 32 10.60 13.82 -6.78
N TYR A 33 10.00 12.66 -6.56
CA TYR A 33 10.64 11.56 -5.81
C TYR A 33 11.63 10.85 -6.73
N GLU A 34 12.89 10.83 -6.33
CA GLU A 34 14.00 10.15 -7.01
C GLU A 34 14.54 9.01 -6.13
N GLY A 35 15.13 8.02 -6.78
CA GLY A 35 15.81 6.92 -6.10
C GLY A 35 14.90 5.82 -5.59
N LEU A 36 13.62 5.81 -6.00
CA LEU A 36 12.70 4.73 -5.69
C LEU A 36 13.16 3.45 -6.38
N VAL A 37 13.30 2.36 -5.63
CA VAL A 37 13.72 1.05 -6.15
C VAL A 37 12.57 0.06 -6.03
N ILE A 38 12.15 -0.49 -7.17
CA ILE A 38 11.19 -1.61 -7.26
C ILE A 38 12.01 -2.86 -7.62
N ALA A 39 12.08 -3.82 -6.73
CA ALA A 39 12.90 -5.03 -6.97
C ALA A 39 12.01 -6.26 -7.16
N ILE A 40 12.29 -7.02 -8.20
CA ILE A 40 11.62 -8.29 -8.48
C ILE A 40 12.41 -9.40 -7.78
N ASP A 41 11.70 -10.28 -7.07
CA ASP A 41 12.30 -11.40 -6.36
C ASP A 41 12.80 -12.47 -7.36
N SER A 42 13.93 -13.11 -7.04
CA SER A 42 14.50 -14.16 -7.88
C SER A 42 13.63 -15.41 -8.04
N GLY A 43 12.65 -15.59 -7.15
CA GLY A 43 11.64 -16.65 -7.28
C GLY A 43 10.53 -16.35 -8.28
N VAL A 44 10.45 -15.11 -8.78
CA VAL A 44 9.45 -14.74 -9.80
C VAL A 44 9.93 -15.20 -11.18
N PRO A 45 9.14 -15.98 -11.92
CA PRO A 45 9.53 -16.39 -13.27
C PRO A 45 9.72 -15.19 -14.20
N GLU A 46 10.66 -15.32 -15.14
CA GLU A 46 10.91 -14.27 -16.13
C GLU A 46 9.66 -13.97 -16.96
N ASP A 47 9.25 -12.72 -16.96
CA ASP A 47 8.10 -12.25 -17.75
C ASP A 47 8.32 -10.78 -18.14
N GLY A 48 8.61 -10.52 -19.40
CA GLY A 48 8.79 -9.17 -19.93
C GLY A 48 7.54 -8.29 -19.78
N LYS A 49 6.35 -8.89 -19.81
CA LYS A 49 5.10 -8.15 -19.58
C LYS A 49 5.03 -7.58 -18.17
N LEU A 50 5.62 -8.27 -17.20
CA LEU A 50 5.66 -7.78 -15.82
C LEU A 50 6.41 -6.45 -15.72
N ILE A 51 7.56 -6.35 -16.42
CA ILE A 51 8.34 -5.11 -16.45
C ILE A 51 7.51 -3.96 -17.05
N GLU A 52 6.84 -4.22 -18.19
CA GLU A 52 6.01 -3.21 -18.85
C GLU A 52 4.83 -2.79 -17.95
N LYS A 53 4.20 -3.75 -17.27
CA LYS A 53 3.11 -3.45 -16.35
C LYS A 53 3.56 -2.68 -15.11
N ILE A 54 4.78 -2.92 -14.61
CA ILE A 54 5.37 -2.10 -13.54
C ILE A 54 5.56 -0.66 -14.02
N LYS A 55 6.07 -0.47 -15.24
CA LYS A 55 6.23 0.87 -15.82
C LYS A 55 4.89 1.59 -15.96
N ASP A 56 3.86 0.90 -16.48
CA ASP A 56 2.50 1.44 -16.61
C ASP A 56 1.93 1.84 -15.24
N MET A 57 2.07 0.97 -14.26
CA MET A 57 1.60 1.21 -12.89
C MET A 57 2.28 2.46 -12.30
N VAL A 58 3.59 2.58 -12.41
CA VAL A 58 4.35 3.73 -11.89
C VAL A 58 3.96 5.01 -12.63
N THR A 59 3.79 4.96 -13.94
CA THR A 59 3.39 6.12 -14.74
C THR A 59 2.01 6.62 -14.31
N THR A 60 1.06 5.70 -14.19
CA THR A 60 -0.30 6.02 -13.73
C THR A 60 -0.29 6.53 -12.28
N ALA A 61 0.52 5.89 -11.44
CA ALA A 61 0.71 6.30 -10.03
C ALA A 61 1.29 7.71 -9.94
N SER A 62 2.25 8.05 -10.80
CA SER A 62 2.87 9.39 -10.82
C SER A 62 1.84 10.47 -11.16
N THR A 63 1.02 10.21 -12.18
CA THR A 63 -0.08 11.11 -12.55
C THR A 63 -1.07 11.26 -11.41
N TYR A 64 -1.49 10.15 -10.81
CA TYR A 64 -2.44 10.15 -9.70
C TYR A 64 -1.87 10.86 -8.47
N LEU A 65 -0.61 10.60 -8.12
CA LEU A 65 0.06 11.28 -7.00
C LEU A 65 0.10 12.80 -7.21
N PHE A 66 0.41 13.22 -8.43
CA PHE A 66 0.46 14.64 -8.78
C PHE A 66 -0.91 15.31 -8.57
N GLU A 67 -1.98 14.68 -9.07
CA GLU A 67 -3.33 15.22 -8.88
C GLU A 67 -3.79 15.16 -7.41
N ALA A 68 -3.53 14.05 -6.73
CA ALA A 68 -3.93 13.86 -5.33
C ALA A 68 -3.20 14.81 -4.37
N THR A 69 -2.03 15.30 -4.75
CA THR A 69 -1.25 16.24 -3.94
C THR A 69 -1.35 17.69 -4.43
N GLU A 70 -2.41 18.02 -5.17
CA GLU A 70 -2.62 19.36 -5.72
C GLU A 70 -1.41 19.84 -6.54
N LYS A 71 -0.93 18.98 -7.42
CA LYS A 71 0.19 19.21 -8.34
C LYS A 71 1.54 19.46 -7.65
N ARG A 72 1.71 18.85 -6.46
CA ARG A 72 2.96 19.03 -5.71
C ARG A 72 3.97 17.92 -5.91
N PHE A 73 3.55 16.65 -5.89
CA PHE A 73 4.50 15.53 -5.90
C PHE A 73 4.26 14.56 -7.04
N PHE A 74 5.33 13.98 -7.54
CA PHE A 74 5.30 12.98 -8.60
C PHE A 74 6.52 12.05 -8.48
N PHE A 75 6.50 10.92 -9.17
CA PHE A 75 7.65 10.01 -9.25
C PHE A 75 8.51 10.44 -10.43
N LYS A 76 9.72 10.93 -10.16
CA LYS A 76 10.64 11.49 -11.15
C LYS A 76 11.62 10.45 -11.69
N ASN A 77 12.15 9.61 -10.79
CA ASN A 77 13.14 8.59 -11.16
C ASN A 77 12.90 7.32 -10.37
N VAL A 78 12.60 6.23 -11.07
CA VAL A 78 12.30 4.92 -10.49
C VAL A 78 13.17 3.87 -11.18
N SER A 79 13.83 3.05 -10.39
CA SER A 79 14.64 1.93 -10.88
C SER A 79 13.90 0.61 -10.67
N ILE A 80 13.89 -0.24 -11.71
CA ILE A 80 13.38 -1.61 -11.59
C ILE A 80 14.58 -2.54 -11.54
N LEU A 81 14.78 -3.21 -10.40
CA LEU A 81 15.86 -4.17 -10.21
C LEU A 81 15.39 -5.54 -10.70
N ILE A 82 16.02 -6.00 -11.75
CA ILE A 82 15.71 -7.29 -12.40
C ILE A 82 16.52 -8.39 -11.72
N PRO A 83 15.94 -9.58 -11.46
CA PRO A 83 16.68 -10.68 -10.86
C PRO A 83 17.84 -11.18 -11.72
N GLU A 84 18.93 -11.59 -11.10
CA GLU A 84 20.13 -12.08 -11.79
C GLU A 84 19.88 -13.36 -12.59
N ASN A 85 18.88 -14.14 -12.23
CA ASN A 85 18.52 -15.38 -12.93
C ASN A 85 17.64 -15.18 -14.16
N TRP A 86 17.24 -13.92 -14.45
CA TRP A 86 16.56 -13.60 -15.69
C TRP A 86 17.58 -13.39 -16.81
N LYS A 87 17.15 -13.57 -18.05
CA LYS A 87 18.02 -13.39 -19.22
C LYS A 87 18.60 -11.98 -19.28
N GLU A 88 19.90 -11.90 -19.47
CA GLU A 88 20.59 -10.62 -19.62
C GLU A 88 20.05 -9.83 -20.82
N ASN A 89 19.83 -8.55 -20.61
CA ASN A 89 19.46 -7.61 -21.67
C ASN A 89 20.51 -6.50 -21.72
N PRO A 90 21.23 -6.35 -22.84
CA PRO A 90 22.29 -5.34 -22.96
C PRO A 90 21.82 -3.90 -22.74
N GLN A 91 20.52 -3.63 -22.83
CA GLN A 91 19.96 -2.32 -22.60
C GLN A 91 19.82 -1.98 -21.10
N TYR A 92 19.90 -2.99 -20.23
CA TYR A 92 19.76 -2.77 -18.80
C TYR A 92 21.08 -2.29 -18.21
N ARG A 93 20.98 -1.30 -17.31
CA ARG A 93 22.14 -0.81 -16.57
C ARG A 93 22.46 -1.73 -15.42
N ARG A 94 23.72 -1.91 -15.12
CA ARG A 94 24.13 -2.65 -13.93
C ARG A 94 23.72 -1.89 -12.67
N PRO A 95 23.14 -2.58 -11.68
CA PRO A 95 22.83 -1.95 -10.40
C PRO A 95 24.11 -1.46 -9.72
N LYS A 96 24.02 -0.34 -9.01
CA LYS A 96 25.15 0.24 -8.27
C LYS A 96 25.00 0.00 -6.77
N HIS A 97 23.87 0.41 -6.23
CA HIS A 97 23.55 0.32 -4.80
C HIS A 97 22.20 -0.35 -4.57
N GLU A 98 21.45 -0.58 -5.64
CA GLU A 98 20.13 -1.17 -5.60
C GLU A 98 20.25 -2.66 -5.24
N THR A 99 19.55 -3.09 -4.21
CA THR A 99 19.46 -4.50 -3.82
C THR A 99 18.03 -4.83 -3.44
N TYR A 100 17.62 -6.08 -3.58
CA TYR A 100 16.29 -6.55 -3.19
C TYR A 100 16.01 -6.25 -1.71
N LYS A 101 17.00 -6.48 -0.85
CA LYS A 101 16.85 -6.28 0.60
C LYS A 101 16.56 -4.83 0.97
N HIS A 102 17.07 -3.87 0.20
CA HIS A 102 16.90 -2.45 0.49
C HIS A 102 15.89 -1.76 -0.43
N ALA A 103 15.20 -2.53 -1.28
CA ALA A 103 14.18 -1.98 -2.18
C ALA A 103 12.97 -1.45 -1.41
N ASP A 104 12.44 -0.33 -1.87
CA ASP A 104 11.25 0.31 -1.32
C ASP A 104 10.00 -0.49 -1.67
N VAL A 105 9.98 -1.05 -2.87
CA VAL A 105 8.87 -1.88 -3.37
C VAL A 105 9.44 -3.24 -3.76
N ARG A 106 8.81 -4.30 -3.29
CA ARG A 106 9.22 -5.68 -3.58
C ARG A 106 8.11 -6.40 -4.32
N VAL A 107 8.46 -6.98 -5.45
CA VAL A 107 7.55 -7.78 -6.26
C VAL A 107 7.92 -9.25 -6.05
N ALA A 108 7.05 -9.99 -5.39
CA ALA A 108 7.30 -11.39 -5.01
C ALA A 108 6.00 -12.18 -4.92
N ALA A 109 6.09 -13.48 -4.80
CA ALA A 109 4.95 -14.35 -4.56
C ALA A 109 4.14 -13.89 -3.33
N PRO A 110 2.84 -14.17 -3.26
CA PRO A 110 2.03 -13.76 -2.11
C PRO A 110 2.57 -14.37 -0.81
N ALA A 111 2.55 -13.58 0.27
CA ALA A 111 3.01 -14.03 1.59
C ALA A 111 2.16 -15.19 2.14
N LEU A 112 0.90 -15.26 1.74
CA LEU A 112 -0.03 -16.35 2.06
C LEU A 112 -0.72 -16.79 0.77
N PRO A 113 -0.86 -18.10 0.52
CA PRO A 113 -1.53 -18.58 -0.70
C PRO A 113 -2.91 -17.96 -0.89
N GLY A 114 -3.19 -17.46 -2.11
CA GLY A 114 -4.46 -16.86 -2.46
C GLY A 114 -4.69 -15.45 -1.92
N ARG A 115 -3.65 -14.80 -1.40
CA ARG A 115 -3.74 -13.41 -0.93
C ARG A 115 -2.82 -12.52 -1.76
N ASP A 116 -3.37 -11.96 -2.82
CA ASP A 116 -2.65 -11.06 -3.72
C ASP A 116 -2.80 -9.58 -3.37
N LYS A 117 -3.43 -9.28 -2.23
CA LYS A 117 -3.59 -7.90 -1.75
C LYS A 117 -2.22 -7.25 -1.54
N PRO A 118 -1.94 -6.12 -2.20
CA PRO A 118 -0.75 -5.33 -1.88
C PRO A 118 -0.78 -4.86 -0.43
N TYR A 119 0.41 -4.70 0.16
CA TYR A 119 0.51 -4.18 1.53
C TYR A 119 1.85 -3.51 1.76
N THR A 120 1.87 -2.56 2.68
CA THR A 120 3.09 -1.96 3.19
C THR A 120 3.39 -2.52 4.58
N ARG A 121 4.63 -2.98 4.75
CA ARG A 121 5.10 -3.44 6.05
C ARG A 121 5.42 -2.23 6.92
N GLN A 122 4.55 -2.00 7.91
CA GLN A 122 4.67 -0.88 8.83
C GLN A 122 4.30 -1.37 10.23
N PHE A 123 5.24 -1.29 11.18
CA PHE A 123 5.05 -1.71 12.57
C PHE A 123 5.19 -0.55 13.55
N THR A 124 5.43 0.62 13.03
CA THR A 124 5.71 1.83 13.81
C THR A 124 4.45 2.67 13.95
N GLU A 125 4.57 3.77 14.65
CA GLU A 125 3.46 4.69 14.89
C GLU A 125 3.10 5.49 13.64
N CYS A 126 1.92 6.10 13.67
CA CYS A 126 1.47 6.98 12.59
C CYS A 126 2.47 8.12 12.39
N GLY A 127 2.83 8.38 11.15
CA GLY A 127 3.83 9.37 10.79
C GLY A 127 5.25 8.81 10.64
N GLU A 128 5.46 7.55 11.02
CA GLU A 128 6.76 6.89 10.84
C GLU A 128 6.77 6.04 9.56
N LYS A 129 7.83 6.15 8.79
CA LYS A 129 7.95 5.45 7.50
C LYS A 129 7.83 3.93 7.63
N GLY A 130 7.16 3.32 6.67
CA GLY A 130 7.14 1.88 6.50
C GLY A 130 8.49 1.32 6.07
N GLU A 131 8.60 0.00 6.11
CA GLU A 131 9.84 -0.70 5.72
C GLU A 131 9.93 -0.95 4.22
N TYR A 132 8.88 -1.47 3.63
CA TYR A 132 8.76 -1.74 2.19
C TYR A 132 7.30 -2.00 1.85
N THR A 133 6.97 -1.84 0.57
CA THR A 133 5.67 -2.23 0.01
C THR A 133 5.83 -3.54 -0.76
N HIS A 134 4.87 -4.45 -0.61
CA HIS A 134 4.83 -5.73 -1.32
C HIS A 134 3.72 -5.73 -2.37
N PHE A 135 4.04 -6.17 -3.57
CA PHE A 135 3.10 -6.45 -4.65
C PHE A 135 3.34 -7.86 -5.18
N THR A 136 2.28 -8.53 -5.61
CA THR A 136 2.43 -9.82 -6.31
C THR A 136 2.47 -9.60 -7.82
N PRO A 137 3.16 -10.50 -8.56
CA PRO A 137 3.12 -10.46 -10.02
C PRO A 137 1.69 -10.52 -10.58
N ASP A 138 0.82 -11.34 -9.99
CA ASP A 138 -0.55 -11.51 -10.46
C ASP A 138 -1.38 -10.24 -10.30
N PHE A 139 -1.21 -9.50 -9.20
CA PHE A 139 -1.82 -8.19 -9.04
C PHE A 139 -1.34 -7.23 -10.15
N ILE A 140 -0.02 -7.13 -10.35
CA ILE A 140 0.56 -6.19 -11.34
C ILE A 140 0.11 -6.55 -12.76
N LEU A 141 0.08 -7.84 -13.09
CA LEU A 141 -0.36 -8.33 -14.41
C LEU A 141 -1.87 -8.22 -14.64
N GLY A 142 -2.64 -7.90 -13.58
CA GLY A 142 -4.09 -7.80 -13.65
C GLY A 142 -4.79 -9.14 -13.82
N ARG A 143 -4.18 -10.24 -13.40
CA ARG A 143 -4.76 -11.59 -13.50
C ARG A 143 -5.88 -11.80 -12.49
N GLU A 144 -5.85 -11.05 -11.39
CA GLU A 144 -6.94 -11.05 -10.42
C GLU A 144 -7.89 -9.88 -10.70
N HIS A 145 -9.18 -10.12 -10.53
CA HIS A 145 -10.20 -9.10 -10.72
C HIS A 145 -9.94 -7.88 -9.84
N ASN A 146 -10.32 -6.72 -10.34
CA ASN A 146 -10.09 -5.39 -9.76
C ASN A 146 -10.79 -5.18 -8.40
N GLU A 147 -10.49 -6.05 -7.44
CA GLU A 147 -11.04 -5.92 -6.08
C GLU A 147 -10.49 -4.69 -5.36
N TYR A 148 -9.25 -4.34 -5.68
CA TYR A 148 -8.50 -3.31 -4.96
C TYR A 148 -8.50 -1.95 -5.67
N GLY A 149 -9.00 -1.89 -6.91
CA GLY A 149 -9.00 -0.66 -7.71
C GLY A 149 -7.83 -0.56 -8.68
N PRO A 150 -7.72 0.56 -9.41
CA PRO A 150 -6.65 0.76 -10.39
C PRO A 150 -5.26 0.68 -9.76
N SER A 151 -4.36 -0.05 -10.40
CA SER A 151 -3.01 -0.34 -9.84
C SER A 151 -2.23 0.91 -9.47
N GLY A 152 -2.35 1.98 -10.24
CA GLY A 152 -1.69 3.26 -9.93
C GLY A 152 -2.23 3.91 -8.65
N LYS A 153 -3.55 3.84 -8.40
CA LYS A 153 -4.15 4.34 -7.16
C LYS A 153 -3.69 3.50 -5.96
N VAL A 154 -3.69 2.18 -6.12
CA VAL A 154 -3.22 1.25 -5.07
C VAL A 154 -1.74 1.50 -4.77
N PHE A 155 -0.93 1.75 -5.80
CA PHE A 155 0.49 2.08 -5.61
C PHE A 155 0.66 3.35 -4.76
N VAL A 156 -0.10 4.41 -5.04
CA VAL A 156 -0.01 5.67 -4.28
C VAL A 156 -0.53 5.50 -2.84
N HIS A 157 -1.56 4.69 -2.64
CA HIS A 157 -2.04 4.33 -1.31
C HIS A 157 -0.94 3.65 -0.49
N GLU A 158 -0.32 2.62 -1.05
CA GLU A 158 0.78 1.90 -0.39
C GLU A 158 2.01 2.80 -0.20
N TRP A 159 2.27 3.69 -1.16
CA TRP A 159 3.31 4.71 -1.04
C TRP A 159 3.07 5.64 0.15
N ALA A 160 1.82 6.01 0.41
CA ALA A 160 1.47 6.88 1.54
C ALA A 160 1.80 6.21 2.87
N HIS A 161 1.50 4.91 3.02
CA HIS A 161 1.96 4.12 4.18
C HIS A 161 3.49 4.12 4.27
N LEU A 162 4.16 3.82 3.16
CA LEU A 162 5.62 3.67 3.12
C LEU A 162 6.34 4.98 3.42
N ARG A 163 5.94 6.04 2.76
CA ARG A 163 6.70 7.30 2.76
C ARG A 163 6.32 8.25 3.88
N TRP A 164 5.02 8.33 4.18
CA TRP A 164 4.48 9.27 5.15
C TRP A 164 4.01 8.60 6.44
N GLY A 165 3.93 7.28 6.46
CA GLY A 165 3.53 6.52 7.63
C GLY A 165 2.07 6.68 8.04
N VAL A 166 1.24 7.18 7.14
CA VAL A 166 -0.19 7.37 7.43
C VAL A 166 -0.90 6.01 7.46
N PHE A 167 -1.96 5.91 8.24
CA PHE A 167 -2.76 4.69 8.37
C PHE A 167 -4.01 4.75 7.48
N ASP A 168 -4.62 3.59 7.27
CA ASP A 168 -5.90 3.51 6.57
C ASP A 168 -6.96 4.36 7.27
N GLU A 169 -7.79 5.03 6.49
CA GLU A 169 -8.96 5.76 6.99
C GLU A 169 -10.19 4.86 7.14
N TYR A 170 -10.03 3.56 6.94
CA TYR A 170 -11.09 2.58 7.16
C TYR A 170 -10.62 1.51 8.14
N ASN A 171 -11.57 0.87 8.77
CA ASN A 171 -11.31 -0.24 9.69
C ASN A 171 -12.19 -1.42 9.25
N GLU A 172 -11.57 -2.50 8.83
CA GLU A 172 -12.28 -3.69 8.33
C GLU A 172 -13.09 -4.39 9.43
N GLU A 173 -12.62 -4.32 10.68
CA GLU A 173 -13.31 -4.92 11.82
C GLU A 173 -14.46 -4.03 12.32
N LYS A 174 -14.27 -2.72 12.27
CA LYS A 174 -15.26 -1.74 12.74
C LYS A 174 -15.47 -0.63 11.70
N PRO A 175 -16.06 -0.97 10.55
CA PRO A 175 -16.18 0.00 9.45
C PRO A 175 -17.15 1.14 9.74
N TYR A 176 -17.88 1.08 10.86
CA TYR A 176 -18.89 2.07 11.22
C TYR A 176 -18.75 2.50 12.65
N TYR A 177 -19.23 3.72 12.93
CA TYR A 177 -19.40 4.21 14.28
C TYR A 177 -20.71 5.00 14.39
N PHE A 178 -21.24 5.06 15.58
CA PHE A 178 -22.37 5.94 15.86
C PHE A 178 -21.82 7.30 16.29
N SER A 179 -22.18 8.32 15.54
CA SER A 179 -21.87 9.70 15.92
C SER A 179 -22.61 10.09 17.20
N LYS A 180 -22.21 11.19 17.82
CA LYS A 180 -22.91 11.73 19.01
C LYS A 180 -24.40 11.98 18.75
N SER A 181 -24.78 12.24 17.50
CA SER A 181 -26.18 12.39 17.07
C SER A 181 -26.89 11.05 16.78
N LYS A 182 -26.30 9.94 17.18
CA LYS A 182 -26.80 8.55 16.98
C LYS A 182 -27.01 8.16 15.50
N LYS A 183 -26.39 8.89 14.59
CA LYS A 183 -26.40 8.51 13.17
C LYS A 183 -25.22 7.56 12.90
N LEU A 184 -25.50 6.48 12.20
CA LEU A 184 -24.46 5.57 11.74
C LEU A 184 -23.65 6.28 10.66
N LYS A 185 -22.33 6.37 10.88
CA LYS A 185 -21.41 6.95 9.90
C LYS A 185 -20.32 5.96 9.56
N CYS A 186 -20.01 5.83 8.29
CA CYS A 186 -18.74 5.30 7.85
C CYS A 186 -17.64 6.31 8.22
N SER A 187 -16.45 5.83 8.49
CA SER A 187 -15.35 6.70 8.91
C SER A 187 -15.01 7.81 7.91
N THR A 188 -15.32 7.61 6.63
CA THR A 188 -14.97 8.53 5.54
C THR A 188 -16.14 9.31 4.95
N GLY A 189 -17.37 9.09 5.41
CA GLY A 189 -18.56 9.72 4.81
C GLY A 189 -19.00 9.10 3.48
N ILE A 190 -18.24 8.17 2.92
CA ILE A 190 -18.55 7.47 1.67
C ILE A 190 -19.92 6.78 1.76
N THR A 191 -20.77 6.98 0.74
CA THR A 191 -22.07 6.33 0.66
C THR A 191 -21.95 4.89 0.17
N GLY A 192 -22.82 4.04 0.66
CA GLY A 192 -22.82 2.63 0.29
C GLY A 192 -23.91 1.85 1.02
N ARG A 193 -23.85 0.54 0.88
CA ARG A 193 -24.85 -0.35 1.46
C ARG A 193 -24.20 -1.43 2.31
N ASN A 194 -24.81 -1.72 3.44
CA ASN A 194 -24.37 -2.78 4.34
C ASN A 194 -25.02 -4.09 3.93
N ARG A 195 -24.22 -5.01 3.37
CA ARG A 195 -24.72 -6.26 2.80
C ARG A 195 -23.96 -7.45 3.37
N VAL A 196 -24.68 -8.55 3.59
CA VAL A 196 -24.05 -9.86 3.69
C VAL A 196 -23.96 -10.38 2.27
N TYR A 197 -22.73 -10.51 1.78
CA TYR A 197 -22.44 -11.05 0.44
C TYR A 197 -21.50 -12.23 0.57
N ARG A 198 -21.91 -13.37 0.08
CA ARG A 198 -21.05 -14.56 -0.01
C ARG A 198 -21.57 -15.47 -1.09
N CYS A 199 -20.67 -16.08 -1.82
CA CYS A 199 -21.00 -17.04 -2.86
C CYS A 199 -20.53 -18.45 -2.45
N GLN A 200 -21.29 -19.46 -2.83
CA GLN A 200 -20.93 -20.85 -2.71
C GLN A 200 -21.27 -21.50 -4.05
N GLY A 201 -20.25 -21.66 -4.89
CA GLY A 201 -20.46 -21.98 -6.29
C GLY A 201 -21.24 -20.85 -6.96
N ASP A 202 -22.23 -21.19 -7.78
CA ASP A 202 -23.06 -20.21 -8.49
C ASP A 202 -24.14 -19.56 -7.61
N ASN A 203 -24.29 -20.02 -6.39
CA ASN A 203 -25.30 -19.48 -5.47
C ASN A 203 -24.70 -18.38 -4.60
N CYS A 204 -25.13 -17.14 -4.83
CA CYS A 204 -24.69 -16.00 -4.07
C CYS A 204 -25.79 -15.48 -3.15
N LEU A 205 -25.50 -15.41 -1.86
CA LEU A 205 -26.35 -14.73 -0.89
C LEU A 205 -25.99 -13.24 -0.93
N ASN A 206 -27.03 -12.42 -1.16
CA ASN A 206 -26.87 -10.95 -1.18
C ASN A 206 -28.09 -10.32 -0.51
N ARG A 207 -27.96 -9.91 0.74
CA ARG A 207 -29.04 -9.29 1.51
C ARG A 207 -28.52 -8.18 2.40
N SER A 208 -29.42 -7.31 2.85
CA SER A 208 -29.09 -6.28 3.83
C SER A 208 -28.62 -6.90 5.15
N CYS A 209 -27.67 -6.26 5.80
CA CYS A 209 -27.19 -6.71 7.11
C CYS A 209 -28.24 -6.54 8.19
N ARG A 210 -28.28 -7.49 9.11
CA ARG A 210 -29.10 -7.40 10.33
C ARG A 210 -28.34 -6.66 11.42
N ILE A 211 -29.07 -5.87 12.20
CA ILE A 211 -28.52 -5.16 13.35
C ILE A 211 -29.03 -5.86 14.62
N ASN A 212 -28.16 -6.17 15.54
CA ASN A 212 -28.54 -6.68 16.85
C ASN A 212 -29.24 -5.56 17.62
N SER A 213 -30.45 -5.81 18.09
CA SER A 213 -31.29 -4.81 18.76
C SER A 213 -30.70 -4.30 20.07
N THR A 214 -29.92 -5.14 20.77
CA THR A 214 -29.33 -4.82 22.06
C THR A 214 -27.98 -4.12 21.92
N THR A 215 -27.05 -4.72 21.16
CA THR A 215 -25.67 -4.19 21.01
C THR A 215 -25.56 -3.09 19.96
N LYS A 216 -26.57 -2.96 19.09
CA LYS A 216 -26.58 -2.03 17.94
C LYS A 216 -25.44 -2.32 16.94
N LEU A 217 -24.81 -3.48 17.04
CA LEU A 217 -23.75 -3.90 16.12
C LEU A 217 -24.34 -4.72 14.96
N TYR A 218 -23.70 -4.64 13.82
CA TYR A 218 -24.04 -5.47 12.68
C TYR A 218 -23.57 -6.93 12.93
N GLU A 219 -24.23 -7.85 12.29
CA GLU A 219 -23.83 -9.27 12.29
C GLU A 219 -22.41 -9.45 11.72
N LYS A 220 -21.73 -10.50 12.17
CA LYS A 220 -20.30 -10.74 11.94
C LYS A 220 -19.86 -10.71 10.44
N ASN A 221 -20.75 -11.11 9.54
CA ASN A 221 -20.40 -11.20 8.10
C ASN A 221 -20.91 -10.00 7.31
N CYS A 222 -21.21 -8.90 7.97
CA CYS A 222 -21.67 -7.68 7.32
C CYS A 222 -20.49 -6.97 6.66
N GLN A 223 -20.63 -6.68 5.37
CA GLN A 223 -19.63 -5.93 4.60
C GLN A 223 -20.24 -4.61 4.12
N PHE A 224 -19.43 -3.58 4.10
CA PHE A 224 -19.81 -2.32 3.48
C PHE A 224 -19.42 -2.38 2.00
N LEU A 225 -20.42 -2.24 1.13
CA LEU A 225 -20.21 -2.15 -0.30
C LEU A 225 -20.42 -0.71 -0.73
N PRO A 226 -19.38 0.03 -1.08
CA PRO A 226 -19.51 1.42 -1.48
C PRO A 226 -20.25 1.54 -2.81
N ASP A 227 -21.02 2.62 -2.96
CA ASP A 227 -21.62 2.96 -4.25
C ASP A 227 -20.48 3.43 -5.17
N LYS A 228 -20.34 2.78 -6.32
CA LYS A 228 -19.25 3.12 -7.26
C LYS A 228 -19.39 4.54 -7.82
N ILE A 229 -20.64 4.98 -8.04
CA ILE A 229 -20.92 6.31 -8.56
C ILE A 229 -21.35 7.19 -7.38
N GLN A 230 -20.46 8.04 -6.90
CA GLN A 230 -20.74 8.97 -5.82
C GLN A 230 -19.82 10.18 -5.90
N THR A 231 -20.26 11.28 -5.31
CA THR A 231 -19.51 12.55 -5.30
C THR A 231 -18.78 12.80 -3.97
N GLU A 232 -18.92 11.88 -3.02
CA GLU A 232 -18.23 12.00 -1.73
C GLU A 232 -16.73 12.00 -1.92
N LYS A 233 -16.09 12.96 -1.31
CA LYS A 233 -14.63 13.12 -1.40
C LYS A 233 -13.97 12.39 -0.24
N ALA A 234 -13.02 11.55 -0.55
CA ALA A 234 -12.23 10.83 0.45
C ALA A 234 -10.77 10.85 0.03
N SER A 235 -9.90 10.73 1.02
CA SER A 235 -8.46 10.68 0.75
C SER A 235 -8.07 9.36 0.05
N ILE A 236 -6.87 9.30 -0.45
CA ILE A 236 -6.30 8.08 -1.04
C ILE A 236 -6.20 6.93 -0.03
N MET A 237 -6.34 7.22 1.26
CA MET A 237 -6.39 6.18 2.30
C MET A 237 -7.77 5.55 2.49
N UNK A 238 -8.78 5.90 1.66
CA UNK A 238 -9.93 5.35 1.64
C UNK A 238 -9.94 4.28 0.76
N MET A 239 -10.87 4.05 0.21
CA MET A 239 -11.07 2.91 -0.72
C MET A 239 -10.69 3.28 -2.16
N GLN A 240 -9.59 2.75 -2.63
CA GLN A 240 -9.01 3.08 -3.95
C GLN A 240 -9.88 2.63 -5.13
N SER A 241 -10.81 1.71 -4.90
CA SER A 241 -11.74 1.22 -5.94
C SER A 241 -12.85 2.23 -6.31
N ILE A 242 -12.99 3.32 -5.55
CA ILE A 242 -14.01 4.34 -5.79
C ILE A 242 -13.43 5.46 -6.64
N ASP A 243 -14.13 5.84 -7.70
CA ASP A 243 -13.63 6.85 -8.65
C ASP A 243 -13.46 8.24 -8.02
N SER A 244 -14.34 8.61 -7.09
CA SER A 244 -14.29 9.90 -6.40
C SER A 244 -13.17 10.00 -5.35
N VAL A 245 -12.48 8.91 -5.04
CA VAL A 245 -11.31 8.92 -4.14
C VAL A 245 -10.10 9.46 -4.90
N SER A 246 -10.04 10.77 -4.96
CA SER A 246 -8.97 11.50 -5.67
C SER A 246 -8.63 12.83 -4.99
N MET A 247 -8.98 12.97 -3.72
CA MET A 247 -8.83 14.27 -3.07
C MET A 247 -7.51 14.46 -2.34
N PRO A 248 -7.08 15.70 -2.23
CA PRO A 248 -5.79 16.02 -1.63
C PRO A 248 -5.68 15.53 -0.20
N MET A 249 -4.64 14.76 0.04
CA MET A 249 -4.24 14.28 1.37
C MET A 249 -3.75 15.41 2.28
N LEU A 250 -3.98 16.67 1.89
CA LEU A 250 -3.10 17.70 2.37
C LEU A 250 -3.66 18.60 3.46
N LYS A 251 -3.92 18.00 4.63
CA LYS A 251 -3.88 18.75 5.88
C LYS A 251 -2.88 18.17 6.88
N ILE A 252 -1.93 17.36 6.42
CA ILE A 252 -0.99 16.64 7.32
C ILE A 252 0.45 17.18 7.21
N LEU A 253 0.66 18.27 6.46
CA LEU A 253 1.98 18.92 6.44
C LEU A 253 1.90 20.30 7.04
#